data_c0ba73d1319d666b868ee8be5d2b8b62
#
_entry.id   c0ba73d1319d666b868ee8be5d2b8b62
#
_cell.length_a   1.000
_cell.length_b   1.000
_cell.length_c   1.000
_cell.angle_alpha   90.00
_cell.angle_beta   90.00
_cell.angle_gamma   90.00
#
_symmetry.space_group_name_H-M   'P 1'
#
loop_
_entity.id
_entity.type
_entity.pdbx_description
1 polymer ?
#
loop_
_entity_poly.entity_id
_entity_poly.type
_entity_poly.pdbx_seq_one_letter_code
_entity_poly.pdbx_strand_id
1 'polypeptide(L)'
;MSSIRQNRIEGVIKEELSVFFQRNAREICLGAMVTVTVVRITPDLSLAKCYLSIFAGPDKKEVMESVKENASRIRGEIGKRLSNMKKIPELLFYIDDSLDYANEIDELLKK
;
A
#
# COMPACT_ATOMS: atom_id res chain seq x y z
N MET A 1 14.02 11.32 9.42
CA MET A 1 12.64 11.71 9.78
C MET A 1 11.95 12.36 8.61
N SER A 2 10.68 12.06 8.43
CA SER A 2 9.88 12.72 7.38
C SER A 2 9.52 14.13 7.80
N SER A 3 9.52 15.04 6.84
CA SER A 3 9.05 16.41 7.08
C SER A 3 7.52 16.42 7.26
N ILE A 4 6.98 17.53 7.76
CA ILE A 4 5.53 17.69 7.90
C ILE A 4 4.84 17.51 6.54
N ARG A 5 5.43 18.04 5.47
CA ARG A 5 4.91 17.92 4.12
C ARG A 5 4.90 16.46 3.66
N GLN A 6 6.00 15.71 3.93
CA GLN A 6 6.07 14.30 3.60
C GLN A 6 5.00 13.51 4.36
N ASN A 7 4.85 13.76 5.66
CA ASN A 7 3.85 13.09 6.48
C ASN A 7 2.43 13.32 5.97
N ARG A 8 2.12 14.54 5.54
CA ARG A 8 0.80 14.87 4.99
C ARG A 8 0.54 14.12 3.70
N ILE A 9 1.51 14.10 2.81
CA ILE A 9 1.39 13.40 1.52
C ILE A 9 1.27 11.89 1.76
N GLU A 10 2.08 11.35 2.65
CA GLU A 10 2.01 9.92 3.00
C GLU A 10 0.61 9.55 3.49
N GLY A 11 0.03 10.38 4.35
CA GLY A 11 -1.33 10.16 4.85
C GLY A 11 -2.39 10.18 3.77
N VAL A 12 -2.29 11.13 2.84
CA VAL A 12 -3.23 11.22 1.71
C VAL A 12 -3.12 9.99 0.81
N ILE A 13 -1.89 9.59 0.47
CA ILE A 13 -1.66 8.42 -0.38
C ILE A 13 -2.21 7.17 0.30
N LYS A 14 -1.92 7.00 1.58
CA LYS A 14 -2.40 5.86 2.35
C LYS A 14 -3.93 5.76 2.32
N GLU A 15 -4.60 6.87 2.56
CA GLU A 15 -6.07 6.93 2.57
C GLU A 15 -6.64 6.60 1.19
N GLU A 16 -6.12 7.23 0.15
CA GLU A 16 -6.60 7.02 -1.21
C GLU A 16 -6.35 5.59 -1.69
N LEU A 17 -5.19 5.01 -1.37
CA LEU A 17 -4.89 3.63 -1.70
C LEU A 17 -5.82 2.67 -0.97
N SER A 18 -6.12 2.94 0.30
CA SER A 18 -7.03 2.09 1.07
C SER A 18 -8.41 2.06 0.44
N VAL A 19 -8.92 3.21 0.03
CA VAL A 19 -10.22 3.30 -0.67
C VAL A 19 -10.14 2.55 -2.01
N PHE A 20 -9.07 2.74 -2.76
CA PHE A 20 -8.90 2.08 -4.05
C PHE A 20 -8.93 0.56 -3.91
N PHE A 21 -8.17 0.01 -2.96
CA PHE A 21 -8.13 -1.43 -2.77
C PHE A 21 -9.47 -2.00 -2.30
N GLN A 22 -10.22 -1.27 -1.48
CA GLN A 22 -11.56 -1.69 -1.06
C GLN A 22 -12.51 -1.75 -2.25
N ARG A 23 -12.47 -0.74 -3.11
CA ARG A 23 -13.34 -0.67 -4.28
C ARG A 23 -13.02 -1.72 -5.34
N ASN A 24 -11.76 -2.11 -5.44
CA ASN A 24 -11.27 -3.02 -6.47
C ASN A 24 -10.79 -4.35 -5.90
N ALA A 25 -11.33 -4.76 -4.75
CA ALA A 25 -10.86 -5.96 -4.06
C ALA A 25 -10.95 -7.22 -4.93
N ARG A 26 -12.05 -7.38 -5.68
CA ARG A 26 -12.23 -8.57 -6.53
C ARG A 26 -11.32 -8.53 -7.74
N GLU A 27 -11.20 -7.38 -8.37
CA GLU A 27 -10.48 -7.23 -9.64
C GLU A 27 -8.97 -7.21 -9.44
N ILE A 28 -8.51 -6.39 -8.50
CA ILE A 28 -7.07 -6.16 -8.32
C ILE A 28 -6.50 -6.98 -7.18
N CYS A 29 -7.26 -7.13 -6.09
CA CYS A 29 -6.80 -7.88 -4.92
C CYS A 29 -7.21 -9.36 -4.96
N LEU A 30 -7.82 -9.81 -6.06
CA LEU A 30 -8.22 -11.20 -6.27
C LEU A 30 -9.09 -11.74 -5.14
N GLY A 31 -9.90 -10.88 -4.54
CA GLY A 31 -10.77 -11.23 -3.43
C GLY A 31 -10.13 -11.16 -2.06
N ALA A 32 -8.83 -10.86 -1.98
CA ALA A 32 -8.15 -10.71 -0.70
C ALA A 32 -8.47 -9.36 -0.07
N MET A 33 -8.32 -9.29 1.25
CA MET A 33 -8.38 -8.03 1.98
C MET A 33 -6.97 -7.44 2.00
N VAL A 34 -6.79 -6.30 1.34
CA VAL A 34 -5.51 -5.60 1.29
C VAL A 34 -5.61 -4.31 2.08
N THR A 35 -4.72 -4.17 3.06
CA THR A 35 -4.65 -2.98 3.91
C THR A 35 -3.31 -2.31 3.72
N VAL A 36 -3.31 -1.00 3.52
CA VAL A 36 -2.08 -0.21 3.46
C VAL A 36 -1.65 0.10 4.88
N THR A 37 -0.53 -0.44 5.31
CA THR A 37 -0.05 -0.29 6.68
C THR A 37 0.85 0.93 6.84
N VAL A 38 1.77 1.14 5.89
CA VAL A 38 2.73 2.23 5.94
C VAL A 38 2.95 2.78 4.53
N VAL A 39 3.07 4.08 4.42
CA VAL A 39 3.53 4.75 3.20
C VAL A 39 4.71 5.62 3.58
N ARG A 40 5.82 5.47 2.85
CA ARG A 40 7.03 6.26 3.03
C ARG A 40 7.38 6.95 1.72
N ILE A 41 7.47 8.27 1.76
CA ILE A 41 7.79 9.05 0.58
C ILE A 41 9.22 9.60 0.72
N THR A 42 9.94 9.64 -0.41
CA THR A 42 11.29 10.19 -0.41
C THR A 42 11.26 11.72 -0.27
N PRO A 43 12.35 12.34 0.25
CA PRO A 43 12.38 13.80 0.44
C PRO A 43 12.15 14.61 -0.83
N ASP A 44 12.57 14.09 -1.99
CA ASP A 44 12.35 14.74 -3.29
C ASP A 44 10.97 14.46 -3.87
N LEU A 45 10.12 13.69 -3.14
CA LEU A 45 8.76 13.33 -3.53
C LEU A 45 8.68 12.53 -4.83
N SER A 46 9.74 11.83 -5.19
CA SER A 46 9.77 11.05 -6.43
C SER A 46 9.27 9.62 -6.28
N LEU A 47 9.44 9.03 -5.09
CA LEU A 47 9.05 7.65 -4.82
C LEU A 47 8.21 7.56 -3.55
N ALA A 48 7.18 6.72 -3.59
CA ALA A 48 6.37 6.38 -2.42
C ALA A 48 6.41 4.87 -2.23
N LYS A 49 6.98 4.43 -1.14
CA LYS A 49 7.03 3.01 -0.76
C LYS A 49 5.78 2.68 0.02
N CYS A 50 4.97 1.78 -0.52
CA CYS A 50 3.67 1.42 0.06
C CYS A 50 3.73 -0.02 0.55
N TYR A 51 3.51 -0.21 1.85
CA TYR A 51 3.53 -1.52 2.48
C TYR A 51 2.12 -2.02 2.66
N LEU A 52 1.86 -3.24 2.19
CA LEU A 52 0.53 -3.82 2.15
C LEU A 52 0.46 -5.06 3.01
N SER A 53 -0.58 -5.16 3.83
CA SER A 53 -0.93 -6.36 4.56
C SER A 53 -2.05 -7.07 3.81
N ILE A 54 -1.87 -8.35 3.51
CA ILE A 54 -2.78 -9.13 2.66
C ILE A 54 -3.35 -10.28 3.47
N PHE A 55 -4.69 -10.32 3.61
CA PHE A 55 -5.40 -11.38 4.33
C PHE A 55 -6.46 -12.00 3.44
N ALA A 56 -6.76 -13.27 3.69
CA ALA A 56 -7.81 -14.01 3.01
C ALA A 56 -7.68 -13.92 1.49
N GLY A 57 -7.99 -14.96 0.78
CA GLY A 57 -7.86 -14.97 -0.66
C GLY A 57 -6.69 -15.85 -1.10
N PRO A 58 -6.23 -15.69 -2.34
CA PRO A 58 -5.14 -16.50 -2.85
C PRO A 58 -3.79 -16.12 -2.23
N ASP A 59 -2.73 -16.80 -2.68
CA ASP A 59 -1.37 -16.55 -2.23
C ASP A 59 -1.03 -15.06 -2.29
N LYS A 60 -0.39 -14.55 -1.25
CA LYS A 60 0.06 -13.16 -1.16
C LYS A 60 0.89 -12.76 -2.38
N LYS A 61 1.70 -13.68 -2.90
CA LYS A 61 2.50 -13.45 -4.10
C LYS A 61 1.63 -13.11 -5.30
N GLU A 62 0.56 -13.89 -5.51
CA GLU A 62 -0.36 -13.66 -6.62
C GLU A 62 -1.05 -12.32 -6.50
N VAL A 63 -1.47 -11.96 -5.28
CA VAL A 63 -2.11 -10.67 -5.04
C VAL A 63 -1.12 -9.54 -5.31
N MET A 64 0.12 -9.67 -4.85
CA MET A 64 1.16 -8.66 -5.09
C MET A 64 1.48 -8.51 -6.57
N GLU A 65 1.54 -9.61 -7.32
CA GLU A 65 1.75 -9.54 -8.76
C GLU A 65 0.63 -8.77 -9.44
N SER A 66 -0.61 -9.04 -9.06
CA SER A 66 -1.77 -8.32 -9.59
C SER A 66 -1.69 -6.82 -9.27
N VAL A 67 -1.34 -6.46 -8.04
CA VAL A 67 -1.19 -5.07 -7.64
C VAL A 67 -0.09 -4.39 -8.46
N LYS A 68 1.06 -5.04 -8.61
CA LYS A 68 2.18 -4.49 -9.37
C LYS A 68 1.85 -4.34 -10.86
N GLU A 69 1.12 -5.29 -11.43
CA GLU A 69 0.67 -5.20 -12.83
C GLU A 69 -0.25 -4.01 -13.04
N ASN A 70 -1.00 -3.63 -12.02
CA ASN A 70 -1.93 -2.50 -12.08
C ASN A 70 -1.35 -1.21 -11.51
N ALA A 71 -0.04 -1.16 -11.26
CA ALA A 71 0.60 -0.01 -10.62
C ALA A 71 0.36 1.29 -11.39
N SER A 72 0.44 1.26 -12.72
CA SER A 72 0.19 2.45 -13.54
C SER A 72 -1.24 2.94 -13.40
N ARG A 73 -2.21 2.02 -13.39
CA ARG A 73 -3.61 2.35 -13.19
C ARG A 73 -3.84 2.94 -11.80
N ILE A 74 -3.24 2.34 -10.79
CA ILE A 74 -3.34 2.82 -9.41
C ILE A 74 -2.77 4.23 -9.30
N ARG A 75 -1.59 4.44 -9.87
CA ARG A 75 -0.94 5.76 -9.88
C ARG A 75 -1.82 6.80 -10.57
N GLY A 76 -2.46 6.44 -11.68
CA GLY A 76 -3.37 7.32 -12.39
C GLY A 76 -4.57 7.72 -11.56
N GLU A 77 -5.18 6.76 -10.86
CA GLU A 77 -6.34 7.02 -10.01
C GLU A 77 -5.96 7.89 -8.80
N ILE A 78 -4.83 7.56 -8.15
CA ILE A 78 -4.33 8.34 -7.02
C ILE A 78 -3.94 9.75 -7.50
N GLY A 79 -3.36 9.86 -8.68
CA GLY A 79 -2.96 11.12 -9.25
C GLY A 79 -4.10 12.10 -9.42
N LYS A 80 -5.29 11.61 -9.75
CA LYS A 80 -6.48 12.45 -9.87
C LYS A 80 -6.82 13.11 -8.53
N ARG A 81 -6.58 12.41 -7.43
CA ARG A 81 -6.83 12.93 -6.08
C ARG A 81 -5.71 13.85 -5.61
N LEU A 82 -4.51 13.70 -6.18
CA LEU A 82 -3.35 14.50 -5.84
C LEU A 82 -3.08 15.58 -6.90
N SER A 83 -4.13 16.07 -7.55
CA SER A 83 -4.01 17.04 -8.65
C SER A 83 -3.32 18.34 -8.25
N ASN A 84 -3.27 18.65 -6.95
CA ASN A 84 -2.57 19.83 -6.43
C ASN A 84 -1.05 19.68 -6.48
N MET A 85 -0.54 18.47 -6.66
CA MET A 85 0.88 18.23 -6.71
C MET A 85 1.40 18.38 -8.13
N LYS A 86 2.56 19.02 -8.26
CA LYS A 86 3.20 19.19 -9.58
C LYS A 86 3.67 17.85 -10.13
N LYS A 87 4.03 16.92 -9.25
CA LYS A 87 4.56 15.62 -9.63
C LYS A 87 3.96 14.55 -8.72
N ILE A 88 3.43 13.49 -9.34
CA ILE A 88 2.90 12.36 -8.59
C ILE A 88 4.04 11.37 -8.36
N PRO A 89 4.28 10.93 -7.11
CA PRO A 89 5.33 9.96 -6.85
C PRO A 89 5.08 8.64 -7.55
N GLU A 90 6.15 7.95 -7.91
CA GLU A 90 6.05 6.58 -8.37
C GLU A 90 5.73 5.70 -7.17
N LEU A 91 4.76 4.81 -7.33
CA LEU A 91 4.32 3.94 -6.25
C LEU A 91 5.04 2.59 -6.33
N LEU A 92 5.71 2.22 -5.24
CA LEU A 92 6.34 0.91 -5.10
C LEU A 92 5.61 0.15 -4.01
N PHE A 93 5.27 -1.11 -4.29
CA PHE A 93 4.48 -1.91 -3.37
C PHE A 93 5.29 -3.04 -2.78
N TYR A 94 5.18 -3.22 -1.48
CA TYR A 94 5.87 -4.26 -0.72
C TYR A 94 4.87 -4.95 0.20
N ILE A 95 5.13 -6.21 0.50
CA ILE A 95 4.34 -6.94 1.49
C ILE A 95 4.84 -6.55 2.88
N ASP A 96 3.91 -6.12 3.73
CA ASP A 96 4.19 -5.92 5.14
C ASP A 96 3.71 -7.15 5.90
N ASP A 97 4.63 -8.01 6.28
CA ASP A 97 4.35 -9.23 7.00
C ASP A 97 4.59 -9.11 8.50
N SER A 98 4.77 -7.90 8.99
CA SER A 98 5.04 -7.68 10.42
C SER A 98 3.92 -8.21 11.32
N LEU A 99 2.68 -8.16 10.88
CA LEU A 99 1.56 -8.73 11.63
C LEU A 99 1.63 -10.24 11.72
N ASP A 100 1.98 -10.89 10.61
CA ASP A 100 2.17 -12.34 10.59
C ASP A 100 3.32 -12.75 11.52
N TYR A 101 4.40 -12.00 11.47
CA TYR A 101 5.55 -12.22 12.33
C TYR A 101 5.19 -12.06 13.81
N ALA A 102 4.42 -11.03 14.14
CA ALA A 102 3.95 -10.80 15.50
C ALA A 102 3.06 -11.95 15.98
N ASN A 103 2.19 -12.45 15.12
CA ASN A 103 1.33 -13.58 15.45
C ASN A 103 2.14 -14.84 15.71
N GLU A 104 3.17 -15.11 14.92
CA GLU A 104 4.05 -16.26 15.12
C GLU A 104 4.76 -16.16 16.48
N ILE A 105 5.27 -14.99 16.80
CA ILE A 105 5.94 -14.76 18.10
C ILE A 105 4.95 -15.00 19.25
N ASP A 106 3.73 -14.49 19.12
CA ASP A 106 2.68 -14.66 20.11
C ASP A 106 2.38 -16.14 20.35
N GLU A 107 2.25 -16.91 19.28
CA GLU A 107 2.01 -18.35 19.39
C GLU A 107 3.16 -19.05 20.08
N LEU A 108 4.39 -18.69 19.76
CA LEU A 108 5.57 -19.27 20.37
C LEU A 108 5.65 -18.92 21.87
N LEU A 109 5.27 -17.70 22.23
CA LEU A 109 5.29 -17.27 23.62
C LEU A 109 4.19 -17.91 24.45
N LYS A 110 3.09 -18.28 23.85
CA LYS A 110 1.97 -18.95 24.53
C LYS A 110 2.25 -20.42 24.85
N LYS A 111 3.25 -20.96 24.25
CA LYS A 111 3.68 -22.33 24.53
C LYS A 111 4.74 -22.30 25.64
#